data_529d69da0e4c8f63e0d65d7df38fe3b4
#
_entry.id   529d69da0e4c8f63e0d65d7df38fe3b4
#
_cell.length_a   1.000
_cell.length_b   1.000
_cell.length_c   1.000
_cell.angle_alpha   90.00
_cell.angle_beta   90.00
_cell.angle_gamma   90.00
#
_symmetry.space_group_name_H-M   'P 1'
#
loop_
_entity.id
_entity.type
_entity.pdbx_description
1 polymer ?
#
loop_
_entity_poly.entity_id
_entity_poly.type
_entity_poly.pdbx_seq_one_letter_code
_entity_poly.pdbx_strand_id
1 'polypeptide(L)'
;MKKIAIILIRKNSKGLVDKNIKLFCGKPLCFYTIDIAINSGLFDEIWISSDAQEYLDICKEEYGEQCKYIIRNKEVAADSSTTYETLECLFNNIKEDFIFMNLQVTSPLRKIEHIEEVIKIFKDCDHIVSFSELKYSKSLFMNLNDGYLLPSRHGGDYRRQDEPINIYPNCSIWMSTKNNYLRDKTFYTKKTKVYKMEKIFSFDIDDEIDFYICEELYKNYILEN
;
A
#
# COMPACT_ATOMS: atom_id res chain seq x y z
N MET A 1 -16.99 15.86 -2.52
CA MET A 1 -17.06 14.48 -2.03
C MET A 1 -15.98 14.33 -0.96
N LYS A 2 -16.33 13.74 0.18
CA LYS A 2 -15.41 13.51 1.31
C LYS A 2 -14.22 12.66 0.86
N LYS A 3 -13.03 12.99 1.33
CA LYS A 3 -11.79 12.23 1.09
C LYS A 3 -11.35 11.54 2.37
N ILE A 4 -11.17 10.24 2.32
CA ILE A 4 -10.85 9.40 3.48
C ILE A 4 -9.53 8.67 3.24
N ALA A 5 -8.57 8.81 4.16
CA ALA A 5 -7.43 7.91 4.21
C ALA A 5 -7.82 6.63 4.95
N ILE A 6 -7.48 5.49 4.38
CA ILE A 6 -7.69 4.17 5.00
C ILE A 6 -6.35 3.52 5.23
N ILE A 7 -6.10 3.11 6.47
CA ILE A 7 -4.85 2.49 6.90
C ILE A 7 -5.21 1.15 7.54
N LEU A 8 -4.82 0.08 6.86
CA LEU A 8 -5.09 -1.28 7.29
C LEU A 8 -3.87 -1.83 8.01
N ILE A 9 -4.03 -2.16 9.30
CA ILE A 9 -3.01 -2.82 10.10
C ILE A 9 -3.52 -4.19 10.52
N ARG A 10 -2.66 -5.20 10.49
CA ARG A 10 -3.02 -6.55 10.92
C ARG A 10 -1.97 -7.12 11.87
N LYS A 11 -2.43 -7.92 12.82
CA LYS A 11 -1.59 -8.78 13.62
C LYS A 11 -1.16 -10.02 12.80
N ASN A 12 -0.13 -10.71 13.22
CA ASN A 12 0.30 -11.98 12.61
C ASN A 12 0.73 -11.86 11.14
N SER A 13 1.58 -10.90 10.81
CA SER A 13 2.25 -10.87 9.52
C SER A 13 3.20 -12.07 9.36
N LYS A 14 3.07 -12.84 8.28
CA LYS A 14 3.82 -14.11 8.08
C LYS A 14 5.33 -13.90 7.91
N GLY A 15 5.73 -12.88 7.17
CA GLY A 15 7.15 -12.63 6.86
C GLY A 15 7.92 -11.95 8.01
N LEU A 16 7.23 -11.13 8.81
CA LEU A 16 7.81 -10.43 9.96
C LEU A 16 6.73 -10.26 11.03
N VAL A 17 6.92 -10.95 12.16
CA VAL A 17 5.95 -10.94 13.26
C VAL A 17 5.73 -9.52 13.78
N ASP A 18 4.46 -9.16 14.01
CA ASP A 18 4.03 -7.86 14.51
C ASP A 18 4.58 -6.66 13.70
N LYS A 19 4.84 -6.87 12.42
CA LYS A 19 5.46 -5.92 11.49
C LYS A 19 4.90 -4.50 11.62
N ASN A 20 3.58 -4.36 11.68
CA ASN A 20 2.92 -3.07 11.66
C ASN A 20 3.19 -2.20 12.90
N ILE A 21 3.51 -2.81 14.03
CA ILE A 21 3.86 -2.11 15.28
C ILE A 21 5.34 -2.25 15.66
N LYS A 22 6.13 -2.97 14.86
CA LYS A 22 7.58 -3.08 15.07
C LYS A 22 8.21 -1.70 14.98
N LEU A 23 9.17 -1.43 15.88
CA LEU A 23 9.87 -0.14 15.90
C LEU A 23 10.75 0.02 14.66
N PHE A 24 10.38 0.97 13.83
CA PHE A 24 11.11 1.41 12.63
C PHE A 24 11.68 2.79 12.92
N CYS A 25 13.00 2.93 12.93
CA CYS A 25 13.68 4.19 13.29
C CYS A 25 13.10 4.86 14.55
N GLY A 26 12.78 4.06 15.58
CA GLY A 26 12.39 4.55 16.90
C GLY A 26 10.89 4.68 17.17
N LYS A 27 9.99 4.51 16.18
CA LYS A 27 8.53 4.50 16.38
C LYS A 27 7.85 3.37 15.62
N PRO A 28 6.62 2.95 16.01
CA PRO A 28 5.89 1.90 15.31
C PRO A 28 5.78 2.15 13.81
N LEU A 29 5.98 1.11 12.98
CA LEU A 29 5.96 1.24 11.52
C LEU A 29 4.68 1.90 10.98
N CYS A 30 3.51 1.57 11.54
CA CYS A 30 2.25 2.16 11.11
C CYS A 30 2.17 3.67 11.32
N PHE A 31 2.90 4.21 12.29
CA PHE A 31 2.89 5.65 12.60
C PHE A 31 3.40 6.49 11.42
N TYR A 32 4.35 6.00 10.65
CA TYR A 32 4.86 6.70 9.46
C TYR A 32 3.76 6.97 8.44
N THR A 33 2.88 6.00 8.23
CA THR A 33 1.74 6.16 7.31
C THR A 33 0.64 7.04 7.91
N ILE A 34 0.39 6.93 9.21
CA ILE A 34 -0.61 7.76 9.91
C ILE A 34 -0.15 9.22 9.93
N ASP A 35 1.11 9.48 10.29
CA ASP A 35 1.70 10.83 10.31
C ASP A 35 1.59 11.52 8.95
N ILE A 36 1.95 10.81 7.88
CA ILE A 36 1.84 11.36 6.51
C ILE A 36 0.39 11.69 6.17
N ALA A 37 -0.57 10.84 6.54
CA ALA A 37 -1.97 11.10 6.29
C ALA A 37 -2.46 12.34 7.06
N ILE A 38 -2.10 12.48 8.34
CA ILE A 38 -2.44 13.63 9.18
C ILE A 38 -1.76 14.90 8.66
N ASN A 39 -0.44 14.86 8.49
CA ASN A 39 0.38 16.02 8.15
C ASN A 39 0.10 16.54 6.72
N SER A 40 -0.45 15.69 5.85
CA SER A 40 -0.86 16.15 4.51
C SER A 40 -2.00 17.17 4.56
N GLY A 41 -2.88 17.11 5.56
CA GLY A 41 -4.08 17.96 5.66
C GLY A 41 -5.08 17.74 4.50
N LEU A 42 -4.94 16.66 3.72
CA LEU A 42 -5.72 16.44 2.50
C LEU A 42 -6.94 15.55 2.69
N PHE A 43 -7.10 14.94 3.85
CA PHE A 43 -8.19 14.03 4.18
C PHE A 43 -9.16 14.65 5.18
N ASP A 44 -10.45 14.47 4.94
CA ASP A 44 -11.50 14.87 5.88
C ASP A 44 -11.58 13.91 7.07
N GLU A 45 -11.18 12.65 6.86
CA GLU A 45 -11.11 11.62 7.90
C GLU A 45 -9.96 10.65 7.62
N ILE A 46 -9.39 10.12 8.70
CA ILE A 46 -8.37 9.06 8.65
C ILE A 46 -8.91 7.88 9.45
N TRP A 47 -9.01 6.73 8.79
CA TRP A 47 -9.58 5.52 9.35
C TRP A 47 -8.50 4.46 9.50
N ILE A 48 -8.29 4.01 10.74
CA ILE A 48 -7.38 2.93 11.08
C ILE A 48 -8.21 1.70 11.37
N SER A 49 -7.94 0.61 10.65
CA SER A 49 -8.66 -0.64 10.82
C SER A 49 -7.71 -1.78 11.16
N SER A 50 -8.00 -2.53 12.22
CA SER A 50 -7.21 -3.68 12.69
C SER A 50 -8.08 -4.87 13.06
N ASP A 51 -7.49 -6.04 13.05
CA ASP A 51 -8.00 -7.29 13.62
C ASP A 51 -7.58 -7.50 15.09
N ALA A 52 -6.74 -6.60 15.62
CA ALA A 52 -6.20 -6.65 16.96
C ALA A 52 -6.52 -5.35 17.72
N GLN A 53 -7.25 -5.46 18.82
CA GLN A 53 -7.65 -4.31 19.63
C GLN A 53 -6.42 -3.60 20.20
N GLU A 54 -5.43 -4.35 20.64
CA GLU A 54 -4.17 -3.79 21.16
C GLU A 54 -3.42 -2.91 20.17
N TYR A 55 -3.54 -3.16 18.85
CA TYR A 55 -2.94 -2.31 17.81
C TYR A 55 -3.70 -1.00 17.65
N LEU A 56 -5.03 -1.05 17.77
CA LEU A 56 -5.85 0.14 17.77
C LEU A 56 -5.61 0.99 19.02
N ASP A 57 -5.42 0.34 20.18
CA ASP A 57 -5.16 1.04 21.44
C ASP A 57 -3.83 1.80 21.38
N ILE A 58 -2.75 1.20 20.83
CA ILE A 58 -1.47 1.86 20.58
C ILE A 58 -1.65 3.10 19.69
N CYS A 59 -2.39 2.95 18.58
CA CYS A 59 -2.65 4.09 17.68
C CYS A 59 -3.54 5.15 18.35
N LYS A 60 -4.51 4.75 19.17
CA LYS A 60 -5.41 5.66 19.87
C LYS A 60 -4.72 6.44 20.98
N GLU A 61 -3.76 5.83 21.66
CA GLU A 61 -2.94 6.52 22.67
C GLU A 61 -2.15 7.67 22.05
N GLU A 62 -1.60 7.48 20.84
CA GLU A 62 -0.80 8.49 20.15
C GLU A 62 -1.64 9.55 19.44
N TYR A 63 -2.69 9.15 18.71
CA TYR A 63 -3.40 10.05 17.77
C TYR A 63 -4.78 10.50 18.26
N GLY A 64 -5.34 9.90 19.30
CA GLY A 64 -6.61 10.30 19.91
C GLY A 64 -7.72 10.45 18.88
N GLU A 65 -8.38 11.62 18.89
CA GLU A 65 -9.51 11.95 18.01
C GLU A 65 -9.12 12.37 16.58
N GLN A 66 -7.83 12.44 16.25
CA GLN A 66 -7.38 12.75 14.90
C GLN A 66 -7.68 11.61 13.92
N CYS A 67 -7.87 10.41 14.43
CA CYS A 67 -8.19 9.21 13.66
C CYS A 67 -9.48 8.54 14.15
N LYS A 68 -10.10 7.79 13.27
CA LYS A 68 -11.20 6.87 13.59
C LYS A 68 -10.69 5.43 13.60
N TYR A 69 -11.17 4.63 14.54
CA TYR A 69 -10.68 3.28 14.79
C TYR A 69 -11.78 2.25 14.59
N ILE A 70 -11.49 1.21 13.82
CA ILE A 70 -12.42 0.12 13.56
C ILE A 70 -11.76 -1.21 13.80
N ILE A 71 -12.32 -1.99 14.74
CA ILE A 71 -11.97 -3.40 14.89
C ILE A 71 -12.64 -4.23 13.79
N ARG A 72 -11.87 -5.05 13.09
CA ARG A 72 -12.38 -5.99 12.10
C ARG A 72 -12.73 -7.31 12.75
N ASN A 73 -13.84 -7.92 12.31
CA ASN A 73 -14.15 -9.28 12.70
C ASN A 73 -13.06 -10.25 12.24
N LYS A 74 -12.79 -11.28 13.04
CA LYS A 74 -11.77 -12.31 12.75
C LYS A 74 -11.99 -13.02 11.42
N GLU A 75 -13.23 -13.13 10.97
CA GLU A 75 -13.60 -13.76 9.69
C GLU A 75 -13.05 -12.97 8.47
N VAL A 76 -12.98 -11.64 8.57
CA VAL A 76 -12.45 -10.75 7.52
C VAL A 76 -10.95 -10.48 7.69
N ALA A 77 -10.37 -11.00 8.77
CA ALA A 77 -8.95 -10.87 9.11
C ALA A 77 -8.14 -12.16 8.83
N ALA A 78 -8.80 -13.22 8.31
CA ALA A 78 -8.13 -14.45 7.94
C ALA A 78 -7.08 -14.19 6.85
N ASP A 79 -6.01 -14.99 6.83
CA ASP A 79 -4.96 -14.92 5.79
C ASP A 79 -5.51 -15.10 4.36
N SER A 80 -6.68 -15.68 4.21
CA SER A 80 -7.41 -15.83 2.95
C SER A 80 -8.25 -14.61 2.58
N SER A 81 -8.43 -13.65 3.51
CA SER A 81 -9.27 -12.48 3.25
C SER A 81 -8.59 -11.54 2.26
N THR A 82 -9.33 -11.16 1.25
CA THR A 82 -8.87 -10.22 0.23
C THR A 82 -8.92 -8.77 0.75
N THR A 83 -8.14 -7.90 0.13
CA THR A 83 -8.25 -6.44 0.38
C THR A 83 -9.67 -5.94 0.11
N TYR A 84 -10.38 -6.56 -0.85
CA TYR A 84 -11.76 -6.22 -1.15
C TYR A 84 -12.68 -6.45 0.06
N GLU A 85 -12.69 -7.66 0.61
CA GLU A 85 -13.54 -8.01 1.77
C GLU A 85 -13.25 -7.10 2.97
N THR A 86 -11.98 -6.79 3.19
CA THR A 86 -11.56 -5.88 4.26
C THR A 86 -12.12 -4.47 4.06
N LEU A 87 -12.00 -3.90 2.86
CA LEU A 87 -12.49 -2.56 2.55
C LEU A 87 -14.03 -2.52 2.51
N GLU A 88 -14.67 -3.55 1.94
CA GLU A 88 -16.15 -3.66 1.92
C GLU A 88 -16.72 -3.65 3.33
N CYS A 89 -16.15 -4.41 4.26
CA CYS A 89 -16.54 -4.42 5.67
C CYS A 89 -16.42 -3.03 6.32
N LEU A 90 -15.35 -2.31 6.04
CA LEU A 90 -15.15 -0.95 6.51
C LEU A 90 -16.18 0.01 5.91
N PHE A 91 -16.47 -0.11 4.62
CA PHE A 91 -17.41 0.77 3.91
C PHE A 91 -18.84 0.65 4.40
N ASN A 92 -19.23 -0.48 4.97
CA ASN A 92 -20.56 -0.67 5.57
C ASN A 92 -20.82 0.26 6.77
N ASN A 93 -19.76 0.81 7.37
CA ASN A 93 -19.87 1.78 8.45
C ASN A 93 -20.09 3.23 7.96
N ILE A 94 -20.02 3.48 6.64
CA ILE A 94 -20.14 4.81 6.04
C ILE A 94 -21.25 4.77 5.00
N LYS A 95 -22.34 5.54 5.22
CA LYS A 95 -23.52 5.49 4.35
C LYS A 95 -23.32 6.21 3.01
N GLU A 96 -22.62 7.34 3.04
CA GLU A 96 -22.45 8.21 1.88
C GLU A 96 -21.37 7.66 0.93
N ASP A 97 -21.39 8.12 -0.32
CA ASP A 97 -20.26 7.90 -1.24
C ASP A 97 -19.11 8.84 -0.89
N PHE A 98 -17.90 8.35 -1.03
CA PHE A 98 -16.67 9.08 -0.72
C PHE A 98 -15.52 8.64 -1.62
N ILE A 99 -14.53 9.49 -1.74
CA ILE A 99 -13.23 9.14 -2.29
C ILE A 99 -12.39 8.56 -1.17
N PHE A 100 -11.74 7.44 -1.40
CA PHE A 100 -10.80 6.90 -0.43
C PHE A 100 -9.42 6.66 -1.03
N MET A 101 -8.42 6.76 -0.19
CA MET A 101 -7.05 6.38 -0.47
C MET A 101 -6.60 5.34 0.54
N ASN A 102 -6.35 4.12 0.07
CA ASN A 102 -5.74 3.08 0.90
C ASN A 102 -4.23 3.28 0.90
N LEU A 103 -3.66 3.54 2.06
CA LEU A 103 -2.25 3.81 2.29
C LEU A 103 -1.61 2.62 2.98
N GLN A 104 -0.69 1.95 2.29
CA GLN A 104 -0.03 0.77 2.82
C GLN A 104 0.97 1.13 3.93
N VAL A 105 0.89 0.44 5.05
CA VAL A 105 1.79 0.64 6.19
C VAL A 105 3.22 0.21 5.87
N THR A 106 3.37 -0.84 5.09
CA THR A 106 4.66 -1.42 4.72
C THR A 106 5.46 -0.62 3.69
N SER A 107 4.94 0.57 3.29
CA SER A 107 5.65 1.52 2.42
C SER A 107 6.02 2.81 3.19
N PRO A 108 6.95 2.76 4.17
CA PRO A 108 7.25 3.88 5.06
C PRO A 108 7.99 5.03 4.39
N LEU A 109 8.57 4.81 3.22
CA LEU A 109 9.35 5.82 2.48
C LEU A 109 8.48 6.75 1.63
N ARG A 110 7.14 6.54 1.61
CA ARG A 110 6.20 7.42 0.91
C ARG A 110 6.25 8.84 1.50
N LYS A 111 6.15 9.85 0.62
CA LYS A 111 6.12 11.28 0.98
C LYS A 111 4.71 11.87 0.80
N ILE A 112 4.48 13.06 1.38
CA ILE A 112 3.22 13.81 1.25
C ILE A 112 2.96 14.18 -0.22
N GLU A 113 4.00 14.55 -0.95
CA GLU A 113 3.92 14.94 -2.36
C GLU A 113 3.31 13.83 -3.22
N HIS A 114 3.57 12.56 -2.92
CA HIS A 114 2.95 11.43 -3.63
C HIS A 114 1.43 11.39 -3.44
N ILE A 115 0.94 11.73 -2.24
CA ILE A 115 -0.49 11.82 -1.94
C ILE A 115 -1.12 12.97 -2.72
N GLU A 116 -0.48 14.15 -2.70
CA GLU A 116 -0.93 15.34 -3.41
C GLU A 116 -1.04 15.08 -4.92
N GLU A 117 -0.01 14.49 -5.51
CA GLU A 117 0.03 14.20 -6.94
C GLU A 117 -1.03 13.18 -7.35
N VAL A 118 -1.24 12.13 -6.56
CA VAL A 118 -2.30 11.14 -6.79
C VAL A 118 -3.67 11.81 -6.77
N ILE A 119 -3.94 12.70 -5.81
CA ILE A 119 -5.20 13.46 -5.74
C ILE A 119 -5.37 14.37 -6.97
N LYS A 120 -4.30 15.05 -7.41
CA LYS A 120 -4.33 15.94 -8.58
C LYS A 120 -4.67 15.19 -9.88
N ILE A 121 -4.19 13.96 -10.03
CA ILE A 121 -4.45 13.16 -11.25
C ILE A 121 -5.72 12.31 -11.18
N PHE A 122 -6.40 12.25 -10.04
CA PHE A 122 -7.68 11.53 -9.88
C PHE A 122 -8.82 12.28 -10.57
N LYS A 123 -8.74 12.32 -11.89
CA LYS A 123 -9.74 12.90 -12.78
C LYS A 123 -9.92 11.95 -13.96
N ASP A 124 -11.14 11.78 -14.42
CA ASP A 124 -11.48 10.95 -15.57
C ASP A 124 -10.97 9.51 -15.50
N CYS A 125 -10.96 8.95 -14.28
CA CYS A 125 -10.63 7.56 -14.03
C CYS A 125 -11.45 7.03 -12.84
N ASP A 126 -11.59 5.70 -12.78
CA ASP A 126 -12.32 5.04 -11.70
C ASP A 126 -11.38 4.70 -10.52
N HIS A 127 -10.12 4.40 -10.84
CA HIS A 127 -9.10 4.02 -9.87
C HIS A 127 -7.74 4.63 -10.20
N ILE A 128 -6.90 4.77 -9.17
CA ILE A 128 -5.46 5.00 -9.32
C ILE A 128 -4.71 3.95 -8.51
N VAL A 129 -3.61 3.48 -9.07
CA VAL A 129 -2.67 2.58 -8.39
C VAL A 129 -1.27 3.13 -8.57
N SER A 130 -0.52 3.21 -7.48
CA SER A 130 0.91 3.53 -7.56
C SER A 130 1.70 2.33 -8.09
N PHE A 131 2.71 2.61 -8.89
CA PHE A 131 3.58 1.62 -9.48
C PHE A 131 5.04 2.08 -9.53
N SER A 132 5.93 1.13 -9.74
CA SER A 132 7.33 1.39 -10.04
C SER A 132 7.78 0.61 -11.27
N GLU A 133 8.92 1.00 -11.82
CA GLU A 133 9.53 0.28 -12.94
C GLU A 133 10.24 -0.98 -12.46
N LEU A 134 9.97 -2.09 -13.12
CA LEU A 134 10.65 -3.34 -12.85
C LEU A 134 12.09 -3.27 -13.36
N LYS A 135 13.04 -3.63 -12.50
CA LYS A 135 14.47 -3.66 -12.87
C LYS A 135 14.78 -4.65 -13.98
N TYR A 136 14.04 -5.75 -14.01
CA TYR A 136 14.26 -6.86 -14.92
C TYR A 136 13.11 -6.95 -15.93
N SER A 137 13.43 -7.32 -17.16
CA SER A 137 12.42 -7.60 -18.19
C SER A 137 11.63 -8.87 -17.84
N LYS A 138 10.37 -8.92 -18.25
CA LYS A 138 9.55 -10.15 -18.16
C LYS A 138 10.17 -11.33 -18.91
N SER A 139 10.93 -11.09 -19.96
CA SER A 139 11.63 -12.12 -20.72
C SER A 139 12.68 -12.88 -19.89
N LEU A 140 13.13 -12.32 -18.76
CA LEU A 140 14.02 -12.97 -17.82
C LEU A 140 13.31 -13.83 -16.77
N PHE A 141 11.98 -13.75 -16.68
CA PHE A 141 11.23 -14.58 -15.73
C PHE A 141 11.06 -15.97 -16.32
N MET A 142 11.51 -16.96 -15.59
CA MET A 142 11.43 -18.38 -15.96
C MET A 142 10.63 -19.14 -14.92
N ASN A 143 9.95 -20.17 -15.34
CA ASN A 143 9.30 -21.09 -14.43
C ASN A 143 10.25 -22.22 -14.06
N LEU A 144 10.12 -22.73 -12.84
CA LEU A 144 10.84 -23.88 -12.34
C LEU A 144 9.88 -25.08 -12.27
N ASN A 145 10.26 -26.21 -12.82
CA ASN A 145 9.55 -27.48 -12.69
C ASN A 145 10.51 -28.61 -12.33
N ASP A 146 10.32 -29.25 -11.19
CA ASP A 146 11.13 -30.36 -10.67
C ASP A 146 12.65 -30.10 -10.71
N GLY A 147 13.05 -28.87 -10.39
CA GLY A 147 14.46 -28.45 -10.41
C GLY A 147 15.01 -28.05 -11.79
N TYR A 148 14.21 -28.12 -12.84
CA TYR A 148 14.60 -27.75 -14.20
C TYR A 148 13.97 -26.42 -14.61
N LEU A 149 14.75 -25.57 -15.31
CA LEU A 149 14.23 -24.35 -15.92
C LEU A 149 13.29 -24.70 -17.08
N LEU A 150 12.11 -24.12 -17.06
CA LEU A 150 11.25 -24.04 -18.24
C LEU A 150 11.60 -22.76 -19.00
N PRO A 151 12.22 -22.86 -20.20
CA PRO A 151 12.62 -21.68 -20.97
C PRO A 151 11.39 -20.81 -21.29
N SER A 152 11.52 -19.51 -21.13
CA SER A 152 10.54 -18.57 -21.68
C SER A 152 10.58 -18.65 -23.21
N ARG A 153 9.47 -18.23 -23.88
CA ARG A 153 9.37 -18.25 -25.35
C ARG A 153 10.46 -17.48 -26.11
N HIS A 154 11.29 -16.68 -25.42
CA HIS A 154 12.27 -15.76 -25.99
C HIS A 154 13.73 -16.20 -25.83
N GLY A 155 14.01 -17.45 -25.39
CA GLY A 155 15.28 -18.13 -25.57
C GLY A 155 16.56 -17.45 -25.08
N GLY A 156 16.53 -16.46 -24.23
CA GLY A 156 17.72 -15.88 -23.60
C GLY A 156 18.49 -14.79 -24.39
N ASP A 157 18.20 -14.61 -25.67
CA ASP A 157 18.74 -13.50 -26.48
C ASP A 157 17.87 -12.26 -26.33
N TYR A 158 18.15 -11.43 -25.31
CA TYR A 158 17.43 -10.20 -25.13
C TYR A 158 18.37 -9.03 -24.88
N ARG A 159 18.04 -7.89 -25.46
CA ARG A 159 18.69 -6.61 -25.14
C ARG A 159 17.75 -5.77 -24.31
N ARG A 160 18.18 -5.35 -23.12
CA ARG A 160 17.35 -4.55 -22.19
C ARG A 160 16.79 -3.28 -22.84
N GLN A 161 17.51 -2.70 -23.79
CA GLN A 161 17.13 -1.47 -24.49
C GLN A 161 15.95 -1.67 -25.47
N ASP A 162 15.74 -2.89 -25.93
CA ASP A 162 14.74 -3.23 -26.94
C ASP A 162 13.40 -3.69 -26.31
N GLU A 163 13.39 -3.84 -24.99
CA GLU A 163 12.22 -4.30 -24.24
C GLU A 163 11.34 -3.12 -23.79
N PRO A 164 10.01 -3.29 -23.80
CA PRO A 164 9.11 -2.30 -23.24
C PRO A 164 9.37 -2.13 -21.74
N ILE A 165 9.14 -0.91 -21.22
CA ILE A 165 9.21 -0.66 -19.79
C ILE A 165 8.16 -1.53 -19.09
N ASN A 166 8.63 -2.43 -18.24
CA ASN A 166 7.76 -3.24 -17.40
C ASN A 166 7.51 -2.51 -16.09
N ILE A 167 6.27 -2.46 -15.68
CA ILE A 167 5.82 -1.84 -14.44
C ILE A 167 5.22 -2.90 -13.52
N TYR A 168 5.27 -2.64 -12.22
CA TYR A 168 4.59 -3.45 -11.20
C TYR A 168 3.93 -2.53 -10.16
N PRO A 169 2.77 -2.90 -9.59
CA PRO A 169 2.21 -2.19 -8.46
C PRO A 169 3.18 -2.26 -7.27
N ASN A 170 3.60 -1.10 -6.78
CA ASN A 170 4.51 -1.03 -5.63
C ASN A 170 3.76 -1.07 -4.28
N CYS A 171 2.48 -1.32 -4.32
CA CYS A 171 1.61 -1.51 -3.16
C CYS A 171 1.57 -0.32 -2.18
N SER A 172 1.98 0.89 -2.59
CA SER A 172 2.05 2.03 -1.68
C SER A 172 0.73 2.80 -1.58
N ILE A 173 0.07 3.08 -2.73
CA ILE A 173 -1.13 3.91 -2.81
C ILE A 173 -2.15 3.30 -3.76
N TRP A 174 -3.39 3.18 -3.30
CA TRP A 174 -4.57 2.92 -4.14
C TRP A 174 -5.63 3.98 -3.85
N MET A 175 -6.27 4.50 -4.87
CA MET A 175 -7.31 5.51 -4.73
C MET A 175 -8.52 5.16 -5.61
N SER A 176 -9.72 5.35 -5.08
CA SER A 176 -10.99 5.15 -5.78
C SER A 176 -12.12 5.90 -5.09
N THR A 177 -13.32 5.87 -5.67
CA THR A 177 -14.55 6.10 -4.92
C THR A 177 -15.07 4.78 -4.33
N LYS A 178 -15.84 4.85 -3.23
CA LYS A 178 -16.53 3.70 -2.66
C LYS A 178 -17.36 2.97 -3.72
N ASN A 179 -18.17 3.71 -4.47
CA ASN A 179 -19.07 3.13 -5.46
C ASN A 179 -18.33 2.42 -6.60
N ASN A 180 -17.26 3.03 -7.14
CA ASN A 180 -16.45 2.39 -8.18
C ASN A 180 -15.80 1.11 -7.68
N TYR A 181 -15.23 1.15 -6.48
CA TYR A 181 -14.55 -0.02 -5.92
C TYR A 181 -15.50 -1.18 -5.60
N LEU A 182 -16.69 -0.88 -5.03
CA LEU A 182 -17.72 -1.91 -4.77
C LEU A 182 -18.27 -2.51 -6.06
N ARG A 183 -18.41 -1.71 -7.13
CA ARG A 183 -18.83 -2.18 -8.44
C ARG A 183 -17.82 -3.14 -9.07
N ASP A 184 -16.54 -2.74 -9.06
CA ASP A 184 -15.49 -3.43 -9.81
C ASP A 184 -14.79 -4.53 -8.99
N LYS A 185 -14.88 -4.48 -7.66
CA LYS A 185 -14.25 -5.40 -6.69
C LYS A 185 -12.72 -5.52 -6.86
N THR A 186 -12.12 -4.56 -7.53
CA THR A 186 -10.68 -4.50 -7.82
C THR A 186 -10.28 -3.07 -8.16
N PHE A 187 -9.00 -2.76 -7.98
CA PHE A 187 -8.41 -1.51 -8.48
C PHE A 187 -7.91 -1.64 -9.94
N TYR A 188 -7.87 -2.85 -10.51
CA TYR A 188 -7.23 -3.13 -11.80
C TYR A 188 -8.26 -3.28 -12.90
N THR A 189 -8.63 -2.17 -13.53
CA THR A 189 -9.60 -2.10 -14.63
C THR A 189 -9.03 -1.34 -15.82
N LYS A 190 -9.75 -1.31 -16.95
CA LYS A 190 -9.38 -0.49 -18.11
C LYS A 190 -9.46 1.03 -17.84
N LYS A 191 -10.12 1.43 -16.75
CA LYS A 191 -10.24 2.82 -16.29
C LYS A 191 -9.33 3.15 -15.10
N THR A 192 -8.31 2.34 -14.87
CA THR A 192 -7.31 2.59 -13.84
C THR A 192 -6.17 3.41 -14.42
N LYS A 193 -5.95 4.60 -13.84
CA LYS A 193 -4.72 5.36 -14.07
C LYS A 193 -3.62 4.84 -13.17
N VAL A 194 -2.40 4.98 -13.62
CA VAL A 194 -1.21 4.60 -12.86
C VAL A 194 -0.43 5.84 -12.44
N TYR A 195 0.06 5.82 -11.21
CA TYR A 195 0.92 6.86 -10.66
C TYR A 195 2.33 6.29 -10.47
N LYS A 196 3.30 6.84 -11.19
CA LYS A 196 4.70 6.40 -11.11
C LYS A 196 5.36 6.98 -9.85
N MET A 197 5.84 6.10 -8.99
CA MET A 197 6.71 6.45 -7.88
C MET A 197 8.17 6.12 -8.22
N GLU A 198 9.08 6.96 -7.76
CA GLU A 198 10.50 6.67 -7.85
C GLU A 198 10.83 5.40 -7.06
N LYS A 199 11.86 4.70 -7.54
CA LYS A 199 12.23 3.40 -6.99
C LYS A 199 12.54 3.45 -5.49
N ILE A 200 13.19 4.52 -5.02
CA ILE A 200 13.54 4.67 -3.61
C ILE A 200 12.31 4.74 -2.70
N PHE A 201 11.18 5.29 -3.17
CA PHE A 201 9.94 5.40 -2.42
C PHE A 201 8.99 4.21 -2.65
N SER A 202 9.43 3.22 -3.42
CA SER A 202 8.63 2.07 -3.85
C SER A 202 8.99 0.77 -3.14
N PHE A 203 9.73 0.84 -2.05
CA PHE A 203 10.01 -0.32 -1.22
C PHE A 203 8.78 -0.69 -0.39
N ASP A 204 8.48 -1.98 -0.37
CA ASP A 204 7.45 -2.62 0.45
C ASP A 204 8.15 -3.58 1.42
N ILE A 205 7.86 -3.46 2.69
CA ILE A 205 8.47 -4.30 3.73
C ILE A 205 7.69 -5.60 3.82
N ASP A 206 8.26 -6.70 3.38
CA ASP A 206 7.67 -8.03 3.52
C ASP A 206 8.39 -8.88 4.57
N ASP A 207 9.68 -8.77 4.67
CA ASP A 207 10.53 -9.54 5.59
C ASP A 207 11.51 -8.66 6.38
N GLU A 208 12.43 -9.29 7.11
CA GLU A 208 13.41 -8.61 7.95
C GLU A 208 14.50 -7.89 7.13
N ILE A 209 14.82 -8.41 5.94
CA ILE A 209 15.81 -7.79 5.05
C ILE A 209 15.23 -6.50 4.48
N ASP A 210 13.98 -6.53 4.02
CA ASP A 210 13.28 -5.34 3.54
C ASP A 210 13.19 -4.28 4.63
N PHE A 211 12.87 -4.71 5.87
CA PHE A 211 12.79 -3.83 7.02
C PHE A 211 14.11 -3.09 7.26
N TYR A 212 15.21 -3.83 7.31
CA TYR A 212 16.54 -3.26 7.48
C TYR A 212 16.92 -2.29 6.35
N ILE A 213 16.67 -2.69 5.09
CA ILE A 213 16.94 -1.84 3.93
C ILE A 213 16.14 -0.53 4.02
N CYS A 214 14.86 -0.63 4.34
CA CYS A 214 14.01 0.56 4.48
C CYS A 214 14.45 1.47 5.62
N GLU A 215 14.89 0.92 6.77
CA GLU A 215 15.43 1.73 7.87
C GLU A 215 16.67 2.52 7.45
N GLU A 216 17.59 1.88 6.74
CA GLU A 216 18.81 2.53 6.26
C GLU A 216 18.50 3.60 5.19
N LEU A 217 17.57 3.32 4.29
CA LEU A 217 17.10 4.32 3.31
C LEU A 217 16.40 5.49 3.99
N TYR A 218 15.57 5.23 5.00
CA TYR A 218 14.90 6.29 5.74
C TYR A 218 15.88 7.22 6.44
N LYS A 219 16.87 6.68 7.15
CA LYS A 219 17.91 7.44 7.86
C LYS A 219 18.72 8.31 6.90
N ASN A 220 19.18 7.74 5.78
CA ASN A 220 20.15 8.38 4.91
C ASN A 220 19.52 9.26 3.80
N TYR A 221 18.24 9.05 3.44
CA TYR A 221 17.63 9.79 2.32
C TYR A 221 16.39 10.59 2.70
N ILE A 222 15.70 10.24 3.78
CA ILE A 222 14.45 10.91 4.14
C ILE A 222 14.69 11.92 5.26
N LEU A 223 15.50 11.55 6.28
CA LEU A 223 15.79 12.44 7.41
C LEU A 223 16.81 13.52 7.08
N GLU A 224 17.69 13.30 6.09
CA GLU A 224 18.76 14.24 5.74
C GLU A 224 18.35 15.25 4.65
N ASN A 225 17.17 15.07 4.00
CA ASN A 225 16.63 15.95 2.97
C ASN A 225 15.22 16.45 3.33
#